data_8f9636052a60c150e53d7b6b4233bb7c
#
_entry.id   8f9636052a60c150e53d7b6b4233bb7c
#
_cell.length_a   1.000
_cell.length_b   1.000
_cell.length_c   1.000
_cell.angle_alpha   90.00
_cell.angle_beta   90.00
_cell.angle_gamma   90.00
#
_symmetry.space_group_name_H-M   'P 1'
#
loop_
_entity.id
_entity.type
_entity.pdbx_description
1 polymer ?
#
loop_
_entity_poly.entity_id
_entity_poly.type
_entity_poly.pdbx_seq_one_letter_code
_entity_poly.pdbx_strand_id
1 'polypeptide(L)'
;MMTENSILPKDCDPMGQAILDYQTTGKASTLKVLSSMFDDDEMSVPYLFRTEESFPVLERVALGMASGRVLDVGAGAGCHAIALQNKGLDVTAIDVSPLSCEAMRLRGLKNVQCVNFFSPMFDERFDTVLMLMNGTGIAGELENLPNLLRRAASLLADGGKILIDSSDLKYLFENEDGSFDIDLNGKYYGEVDYLMQYRKVKGKPFNWLYVDFPMLKAVAEDCGLKCKMVEQGNHYDYLAQITK
;
A
#
# COMPACT_ATOMS: atom_id res chain seq x y z
N MET A 1 -13.51 -3.42 10.66
CA MET A 1 -12.54 -2.32 10.88
C MET A 1 -11.47 -2.75 11.86
N MET A 2 -10.19 -2.63 11.54
CA MET A 2 -9.18 -2.64 12.59
C MET A 2 -9.40 -1.38 13.46
N THR A 3 -9.44 -1.53 14.77
CA THR A 3 -9.52 -0.38 15.67
C THR A 3 -8.27 0.48 15.50
N GLU A 4 -8.36 1.79 15.68
CA GLU A 4 -7.30 2.80 15.46
C GLU A 4 -5.91 2.46 16.05
N ASN A 5 -5.85 1.53 17.00
CA ASN A 5 -4.61 1.11 17.68
C ASN A 5 -4.27 -0.38 17.46
N SER A 6 -4.91 -1.11 16.54
CA SER A 6 -4.68 -2.54 16.38
C SER A 6 -3.40 -2.83 15.60
N ILE A 7 -2.48 -3.54 16.25
CA ILE A 7 -1.35 -4.22 15.63
C ILE A 7 -1.79 -5.63 15.27
N LEU A 8 -1.30 -6.15 14.16
CA LEU A 8 -1.68 -7.47 13.66
C LEU A 8 -1.10 -8.57 14.58
N PRO A 9 -1.94 -9.47 15.13
CA PRO A 9 -1.43 -10.60 15.91
C PRO A 9 -0.58 -11.53 15.05
N LYS A 10 0.58 -11.98 15.57
CA LYS A 10 1.52 -12.82 14.82
C LYS A 10 0.93 -14.13 14.29
N ASP A 11 -0.03 -14.69 14.99
CA ASP A 11 -0.74 -15.92 14.62
C ASP A 11 -1.82 -15.71 13.53
N CYS A 12 -2.12 -14.45 13.22
CA CYS A 12 -3.05 -14.03 12.16
C CYS A 12 -2.34 -13.19 11.06
N ASP A 13 -1.02 -13.29 10.95
CA ASP A 13 -0.17 -12.50 10.04
C ASP A 13 0.56 -13.40 9.02
N PRO A 14 -0.15 -13.92 8.02
CA PRO A 14 0.44 -14.80 7.01
C PRO A 14 1.49 -14.11 6.14
N MET A 15 1.28 -12.83 5.76
CA MET A 15 2.24 -12.07 4.96
C MET A 15 3.52 -11.77 5.76
N GLY A 16 3.39 -11.27 6.99
CA GLY A 16 4.55 -11.04 7.83
C GLY A 16 5.34 -12.30 8.14
N GLN A 17 4.66 -13.44 8.35
CA GLN A 17 5.34 -14.73 8.52
C GLN A 17 6.11 -15.14 7.27
N ALA A 18 5.53 -14.97 6.09
CA ALA A 18 6.19 -15.29 4.81
C ALA A 18 7.41 -14.39 4.57
N ILE A 19 7.29 -13.09 4.87
CA ILE A 19 8.38 -12.10 4.79
C ILE A 19 9.51 -12.48 5.75
N LEU A 20 9.20 -12.78 7.02
CA LEU A 20 10.23 -13.11 8.01
C LEU A 20 10.91 -14.44 7.70
N ASP A 21 10.16 -15.47 7.27
CA ASP A 21 10.73 -16.74 6.83
C ASP A 21 11.72 -16.54 5.67
N TYR A 22 11.33 -15.75 4.66
CA TYR A 22 12.21 -15.46 3.53
C TYR A 22 13.45 -14.69 3.95
N GLN A 23 13.31 -13.67 4.82
CA GLN A 23 14.44 -12.90 5.35
C GLN A 23 15.43 -13.77 6.12
N THR A 24 14.95 -14.72 6.90
CA THR A 24 15.82 -15.52 7.79
C THR A 24 16.39 -16.76 7.14
N THR A 25 15.71 -17.34 6.16
CA THR A 25 16.09 -18.63 5.55
C THR A 25 16.43 -18.55 4.07
N GLY A 26 16.14 -17.42 3.41
CA GLY A 26 16.23 -17.25 1.95
C GLY A 26 15.14 -18.00 1.19
N LYS A 27 14.15 -18.59 1.87
CA LYS A 27 13.07 -19.36 1.27
C LYS A 27 11.74 -19.03 1.92
N ALA A 28 10.69 -19.00 1.11
CA ALA A 28 9.31 -18.95 1.58
C ALA A 28 8.48 -19.99 0.84
N SER A 29 7.44 -20.47 1.49
CA SER A 29 6.37 -21.23 0.83
C SER A 29 5.46 -20.25 0.08
N THR A 30 4.51 -20.76 -0.68
CA THR A 30 3.49 -19.98 -1.36
C THR A 30 2.66 -19.17 -0.36
N LEU A 31 2.54 -17.87 -0.60
CA LEU A 31 1.58 -17.00 0.06
C LEU A 31 0.33 -16.93 -0.82
N LYS A 32 -0.75 -17.56 -0.38
CA LYS A 32 -2.03 -17.57 -1.09
C LYS A 32 -2.81 -16.30 -0.81
N VAL A 33 -3.42 -15.75 -1.86
CA VAL A 33 -4.32 -14.62 -1.81
C VAL A 33 -5.67 -15.08 -2.36
N LEU A 34 -6.64 -15.20 -1.48
CA LEU A 34 -7.98 -15.69 -1.77
C LEU A 34 -8.95 -14.51 -1.83
N SER A 35 -9.89 -14.54 -2.74
CA SER A 35 -10.96 -13.53 -2.90
C SER A 35 -12.30 -14.25 -3.16
N SER A 36 -13.40 -13.64 -2.77
CA SER A 36 -14.72 -14.12 -3.19
C SER A 36 -15.09 -13.66 -4.60
N MET A 37 -14.34 -12.70 -5.14
CA MET A 37 -14.64 -12.02 -6.43
C MET A 37 -13.80 -12.55 -7.58
N PHE A 38 -12.61 -13.11 -7.31
CA PHE A 38 -11.65 -13.54 -8.32
C PHE A 38 -11.07 -14.91 -7.98
N ASP A 39 -10.43 -15.53 -8.97
CA ASP A 39 -9.70 -16.78 -8.77
C ASP A 39 -8.59 -16.61 -7.74
N ASP A 40 -8.29 -17.69 -7.03
CA ASP A 40 -7.21 -17.76 -6.06
C ASP A 40 -5.87 -17.40 -6.73
N ASP A 41 -5.09 -16.50 -6.12
CA ASP A 41 -3.80 -16.05 -6.61
C ASP A 41 -2.67 -16.37 -5.61
N GLU A 42 -1.44 -16.28 -6.08
CA GLU A 42 -0.24 -16.55 -5.32
C GLU A 42 0.72 -15.36 -5.37
N MET A 43 0.97 -14.76 -4.21
CA MET A 43 1.94 -13.67 -4.12
C MET A 43 3.37 -14.20 -4.01
N SER A 44 4.24 -13.76 -4.90
CA SER A 44 5.66 -14.06 -4.85
C SER A 44 6.34 -13.30 -3.70
N VAL A 45 6.71 -14.01 -2.63
CA VAL A 45 7.43 -13.41 -1.49
C VAL A 45 8.77 -12.79 -1.90
N PRO A 46 9.61 -13.43 -2.76
CA PRO A 46 10.83 -12.80 -3.29
C PRO A 46 10.59 -11.44 -3.95
N TYR A 47 9.43 -11.23 -4.60
CA TYR A 47 9.09 -9.95 -5.22
C TYR A 47 9.04 -8.79 -4.20
N LEU A 48 8.68 -9.06 -2.96
CA LEU A 48 8.67 -8.06 -1.88
C LEU A 48 10.10 -7.63 -1.45
N PHE A 49 11.12 -8.39 -1.86
CA PHE A 49 12.53 -8.15 -1.54
C PHE A 49 13.33 -7.57 -2.71
N ARG A 50 12.67 -7.25 -3.81
CA ARG A 50 13.30 -6.70 -5.02
C ARG A 50 14.12 -5.44 -4.73
N THR A 51 15.09 -5.19 -5.58
CA THR A 51 15.93 -3.99 -5.54
C THR A 51 15.47 -2.97 -6.57
N GLU A 52 16.04 -1.77 -6.53
CA GLU A 52 15.65 -0.65 -7.39
C GLU A 52 15.71 -0.97 -8.88
N GLU A 53 16.66 -1.83 -9.31
CA GLU A 53 16.79 -2.24 -10.71
C GLU A 53 15.54 -2.99 -11.22
N SER A 54 14.81 -3.63 -10.31
CA SER A 54 13.61 -4.43 -10.61
C SER A 54 12.30 -3.70 -10.32
N PHE A 55 12.34 -2.43 -9.91
CA PHE A 55 11.11 -1.69 -9.63
C PHE A 55 10.35 -1.36 -10.92
N PRO A 56 9.02 -1.54 -10.92
CA PRO A 56 8.14 -1.01 -11.97
C PRO A 56 8.31 0.49 -12.18
N VAL A 57 7.83 1.00 -13.31
CA VAL A 57 7.97 2.42 -13.68
C VAL A 57 7.40 3.33 -12.61
N LEU A 58 6.17 3.06 -12.13
CA LEU A 58 5.51 3.91 -11.12
C LEU A 58 6.33 4.02 -9.84
N GLU A 59 6.88 2.90 -9.36
CA GLU A 59 7.72 2.88 -8.16
C GLU A 59 9.00 3.68 -8.38
N ARG A 60 9.70 3.51 -9.53
CA ARG A 60 10.90 4.28 -9.84
C ARG A 60 10.63 5.79 -9.89
N VAL A 61 9.52 6.19 -10.51
CA VAL A 61 9.10 7.60 -10.58
C VAL A 61 8.81 8.13 -9.17
N ALA A 62 8.03 7.40 -8.37
CA ALA A 62 7.73 7.78 -6.99
C ALA A 62 8.99 7.96 -6.15
N LEU A 63 9.93 6.99 -6.19
CA LEU A 63 11.19 7.07 -5.46
C LEU A 63 12.10 8.19 -5.97
N GLY A 64 12.04 8.50 -7.26
CA GLY A 64 12.76 9.65 -7.86
C GLY A 64 12.20 11.01 -7.41
N MET A 65 10.92 11.06 -7.04
CA MET A 65 10.25 12.27 -6.54
C MET A 65 10.32 12.41 -5.02
N ALA A 66 10.65 11.35 -4.29
CA ALA A 66 10.78 11.38 -2.84
C ALA A 66 11.92 12.31 -2.41
N SER A 67 11.69 13.11 -1.37
CA SER A 67 12.64 14.09 -0.86
C SER A 67 12.41 14.38 0.61
N GLY A 68 13.44 14.88 1.30
CA GLY A 68 13.38 15.24 2.71
C GLY A 68 13.18 14.02 3.63
N ARG A 69 12.37 14.21 4.66
CA ARG A 69 11.93 13.11 5.55
C ARG A 69 10.81 12.32 4.87
N VAL A 70 10.99 11.04 4.73
CA VAL A 70 10.07 10.15 4.01
C VAL A 70 9.39 9.18 4.98
N LEU A 71 8.07 9.08 4.88
CA LEU A 71 7.28 8.02 5.50
C LEU A 71 6.91 6.99 4.46
N ASP A 72 7.27 5.73 4.68
CA ASP A 72 6.84 4.58 3.88
C ASP A 72 5.73 3.84 4.64
N VAL A 73 4.50 3.89 4.13
CA VAL A 73 3.29 3.38 4.79
C VAL A 73 2.95 1.98 4.32
N GLY A 74 2.82 1.03 5.24
CA GLY A 74 2.59 -0.38 4.90
C GLY A 74 3.82 -0.99 4.23
N ALA A 75 5.00 -0.70 4.76
CA ALA A 75 6.28 -0.96 4.10
C ALA A 75 6.59 -2.45 3.84
N GLY A 76 5.87 -3.39 4.46
CA GLY A 76 6.02 -4.84 4.25
C GLY A 76 7.45 -5.32 4.49
N ALA A 77 8.13 -5.78 3.44
CA ALA A 77 9.54 -6.15 3.52
C ALA A 77 10.51 -4.95 3.47
N GLY A 78 10.02 -3.73 3.21
CA GLY A 78 10.81 -2.50 3.21
C GLY A 78 11.65 -2.26 1.96
N CYS A 79 11.27 -2.78 0.79
CA CYS A 79 12.07 -2.63 -0.43
C CYS A 79 12.24 -1.16 -0.84
N HIS A 80 11.18 -0.35 -0.78
CA HIS A 80 11.22 1.08 -1.10
C HIS A 80 11.98 1.87 -0.03
N ALA A 81 11.67 1.64 1.24
CA ALA A 81 12.36 2.30 2.35
C ALA A 81 13.86 2.07 2.34
N ILE A 82 14.31 0.83 2.07
CA ILE A 82 15.75 0.50 1.96
C ILE A 82 16.39 1.21 0.77
N ALA A 83 15.72 1.23 -0.40
CA ALA A 83 16.24 1.93 -1.56
C ALA A 83 16.44 3.44 -1.29
N LEU A 84 15.46 4.08 -0.63
CA LEU A 84 15.56 5.49 -0.25
C LEU A 84 16.61 5.75 0.84
N GLN A 85 16.70 4.87 1.85
CA GLN A 85 17.76 4.94 2.88
C GLN A 85 19.15 4.84 2.23
N ASN A 86 19.34 3.95 1.26
CA ASN A 86 20.61 3.80 0.53
C ASN A 86 20.96 5.03 -0.32
N LYS A 87 19.97 5.80 -0.74
CA LYS A 87 20.15 7.11 -1.37
C LYS A 87 20.45 8.24 -0.37
N GLY A 88 20.50 7.94 0.93
CA GLY A 88 20.81 8.89 1.98
C GLY A 88 19.63 9.70 2.51
N LEU A 89 18.39 9.32 2.19
CA LEU A 89 17.20 9.99 2.73
C LEU A 89 16.91 9.52 4.17
N ASP A 90 16.28 10.40 4.95
CA ASP A 90 15.75 10.09 6.28
C ASP A 90 14.38 9.40 6.12
N VAL A 91 14.36 8.08 6.29
CA VAL A 91 13.18 7.26 6.02
C VAL A 91 12.67 6.63 7.30
N THR A 92 11.38 6.82 7.58
CA THR A 92 10.62 6.06 8.58
C THR A 92 9.70 5.09 7.86
N ALA A 93 9.84 3.80 8.13
CA ALA A 93 8.94 2.76 7.61
C ALA A 93 7.97 2.32 8.71
N ILE A 94 6.70 2.28 8.38
CA ILE A 94 5.65 1.79 9.30
C ILE A 94 4.90 0.61 8.72
N ASP A 95 4.55 -0.32 9.59
CA ASP A 95 3.69 -1.46 9.26
C ASP A 95 2.91 -1.90 10.51
N VAL A 96 1.73 -2.50 10.31
CA VAL A 96 0.93 -3.10 11.38
C VAL A 96 1.39 -4.50 11.76
N SER A 97 2.22 -5.13 10.92
CA SER A 97 2.80 -6.46 11.12
C SER A 97 4.08 -6.39 11.96
N PRO A 98 4.11 -6.95 13.18
CA PRO A 98 5.34 -7.06 13.94
C PRO A 98 6.41 -7.90 13.25
N LEU A 99 6.00 -8.91 12.44
CA LEU A 99 6.90 -9.80 11.72
C LEU A 99 7.56 -9.07 10.53
N SER A 100 6.80 -8.27 9.78
CA SER A 100 7.35 -7.38 8.73
C SER A 100 8.33 -6.36 9.33
N CYS A 101 7.98 -5.74 10.46
CA CYS A 101 8.85 -4.82 11.16
C CYS A 101 10.15 -5.47 11.63
N GLU A 102 10.11 -6.71 12.10
CA GLU A 102 11.29 -7.50 12.47
C GLU A 102 12.17 -7.77 11.23
N ALA A 103 11.56 -8.21 10.12
CA ALA A 103 12.27 -8.44 8.86
C ALA A 103 12.95 -7.17 8.34
N MET A 104 12.27 -6.01 8.36
CA MET A 104 12.85 -4.73 7.95
C MET A 104 14.09 -4.36 8.79
N ARG A 105 14.03 -4.57 10.11
CA ARG A 105 15.19 -4.33 11.01
C ARG A 105 16.34 -5.27 10.68
N LEU A 106 16.07 -6.55 10.44
CA LEU A 106 17.07 -7.54 10.01
C LEU A 106 17.72 -7.18 8.66
N ARG A 107 16.99 -6.51 7.79
CA ARG A 107 17.50 -5.96 6.52
C ARG A 107 18.33 -4.68 6.68
N GLY A 108 18.46 -4.15 7.89
CA GLY A 108 19.28 -2.97 8.18
C GLY A 108 18.56 -1.63 8.00
N LEU A 109 17.24 -1.61 7.94
CA LEU A 109 16.48 -0.36 7.96
C LEU A 109 16.56 0.27 9.36
N LYS A 110 16.93 1.55 9.42
CA LYS A 110 17.30 2.23 10.68
C LYS A 110 16.08 2.63 11.51
N ASN A 111 15.03 3.14 10.85
CA ASN A 111 13.85 3.64 11.53
C ASN A 111 12.61 2.87 11.10
N VAL A 112 12.22 1.88 11.91
CA VAL A 112 11.07 1.01 11.70
C VAL A 112 10.16 1.07 12.90
N GLN A 113 8.90 1.45 12.68
CA GLN A 113 7.88 1.52 13.71
C GLN A 113 6.75 0.52 13.40
N CYS A 114 6.43 -0.33 14.39
CA CYS A 114 5.27 -1.21 14.31
C CYS A 114 4.06 -0.45 14.85
N VAL A 115 3.31 0.19 13.95
CA VAL A 115 2.22 1.10 14.32
C VAL A 115 1.13 1.08 13.25
N ASN A 116 -0.12 1.25 13.68
CA ASN A 116 -1.22 1.48 12.75
C ASN A 116 -1.14 2.92 12.22
N PHE A 117 -1.21 3.08 10.89
CA PHE A 117 -1.20 4.37 10.22
C PHE A 117 -2.24 5.35 10.75
N PHE A 118 -3.41 4.88 11.15
CA PHE A 118 -4.49 5.70 11.70
C PHE A 118 -4.35 6.01 13.19
N SER A 119 -3.31 5.50 13.86
CA SER A 119 -3.10 5.75 15.28
C SER A 119 -2.84 7.25 15.54
N PRO A 120 -3.58 7.90 16.44
CA PRO A 120 -3.33 9.29 16.82
C PRO A 120 -1.98 9.45 17.57
N MET A 121 -1.42 8.37 18.09
CA MET A 121 -0.12 8.37 18.77
C MET A 121 1.06 8.52 17.79
N PHE A 122 0.83 8.26 16.49
CA PHE A 122 1.81 8.48 15.43
C PHE A 122 1.57 9.87 14.82
N ASP A 123 2.31 10.88 15.29
CA ASP A 123 2.10 12.30 14.91
C ASP A 123 3.42 13.00 14.54
N GLU A 124 4.17 12.39 13.64
CA GLU A 124 5.36 12.98 13.03
C GLU A 124 5.03 13.72 11.73
N ARG A 125 5.96 14.55 11.24
CA ARG A 125 5.79 15.30 9.98
C ARG A 125 6.83 14.89 8.97
N PHE A 126 6.39 14.74 7.71
CA PHE A 126 7.19 14.24 6.60
C PHE A 126 7.06 15.13 5.37
N ASP A 127 8.16 15.26 4.62
CA ASP A 127 8.17 15.96 3.34
C ASP A 127 7.57 15.10 2.23
N THR A 128 7.68 13.77 2.38
CA THR A 128 7.08 12.80 1.46
C THR A 128 6.40 11.68 2.25
N VAL A 129 5.14 11.39 1.94
CA VAL A 129 4.42 10.20 2.38
C VAL A 129 4.28 9.27 1.18
N LEU A 130 4.88 8.09 1.24
CA LEU A 130 4.80 7.05 0.21
C LEU A 130 3.73 6.03 0.59
N MET A 131 2.86 5.75 -0.36
CA MET A 131 1.81 4.73 -0.26
C MET A 131 1.81 3.95 -1.58
N LEU A 132 2.71 2.99 -1.73
CA LEU A 132 2.96 2.26 -2.97
C LEU A 132 2.52 0.80 -2.89
N MET A 133 2.39 0.14 -4.06
CA MET A 133 1.80 -1.17 -4.26
C MET A 133 0.30 -1.18 -3.94
N ASN A 134 -0.43 -0.30 -4.62
CA ASN A 134 -1.84 -0.02 -4.40
C ASN A 134 -2.11 0.56 -3.00
N GLY A 135 -1.48 1.69 -2.71
CA GLY A 135 -1.56 2.36 -1.41
C GLY A 135 -2.97 2.82 -1.03
N THR A 136 -3.86 3.02 -2.00
CA THR A 136 -5.29 3.31 -1.74
C THR A 136 -6.00 2.15 -1.04
N GLY A 137 -5.49 0.94 -1.19
CA GLY A 137 -6.04 -0.27 -0.57
C GLY A 137 -6.12 -0.23 0.94
N ILE A 138 -5.27 0.58 1.59
CA ILE A 138 -5.30 0.78 3.06
C ILE A 138 -6.65 1.38 3.53
N ALA A 139 -7.39 2.07 2.66
CA ALA A 139 -8.75 2.54 2.96
C ALA A 139 -9.75 1.38 3.10
N GLY A 140 -9.50 0.25 2.43
CA GLY A 140 -10.38 -0.92 2.41
C GLY A 140 -11.61 -0.71 1.52
N GLU A 141 -12.39 0.32 1.77
CA GLU A 141 -13.63 0.68 1.06
C GLU A 141 -13.61 2.15 0.65
N LEU A 142 -14.35 2.51 -0.42
CA LEU A 142 -14.38 3.87 -0.97
C LEU A 142 -14.85 4.91 0.06
N GLU A 143 -15.79 4.55 0.91
CA GLU A 143 -16.31 5.44 1.97
C GLU A 143 -15.22 5.90 2.96
N ASN A 144 -14.14 5.11 3.11
CA ASN A 144 -13.02 5.41 4.01
C ASN A 144 -11.86 6.15 3.32
N LEU A 145 -11.87 6.28 1.99
CA LEU A 145 -10.82 6.98 1.24
C LEU A 145 -10.61 8.43 1.71
N PRO A 146 -11.66 9.23 2.03
CA PRO A 146 -11.48 10.56 2.60
C PRO A 146 -10.68 10.55 3.92
N ASN A 147 -10.91 9.54 4.78
CA ASN A 147 -10.19 9.42 6.04
C ASN A 147 -8.71 9.08 5.81
N LEU A 148 -8.42 8.19 4.86
CA LEU A 148 -7.05 7.86 4.46
C LEU A 148 -6.31 9.12 3.98
N LEU A 149 -6.91 9.88 3.07
CA LEU A 149 -6.30 11.07 2.48
C LEU A 149 -6.09 12.19 3.52
N ARG A 150 -7.10 12.46 4.37
CA ARG A 150 -6.95 13.45 5.46
C ARG A 150 -5.87 13.03 6.45
N ARG A 151 -5.79 11.74 6.77
CA ARG A 151 -4.75 11.20 7.65
C ARG A 151 -3.37 11.37 7.03
N ALA A 152 -3.17 10.99 5.79
CA ALA A 152 -1.90 11.18 5.08
C ALA A 152 -1.52 12.67 5.01
N ALA A 153 -2.47 13.54 4.67
CA ALA A 153 -2.25 14.99 4.65
C ALA A 153 -1.91 15.56 6.03
N SER A 154 -2.49 15.03 7.12
CA SER A 154 -2.16 15.47 8.49
C SER A 154 -0.70 15.22 8.86
N LEU A 155 -0.06 14.24 8.26
CA LEU A 155 1.35 13.88 8.48
C LEU A 155 2.32 14.66 7.56
N LEU A 156 1.83 15.49 6.63
CA LEU A 156 2.69 16.30 5.78
C LEU A 156 3.26 17.50 6.55
N ALA A 157 4.55 17.71 6.36
CA ALA A 157 5.20 19.01 6.63
C ALA A 157 4.67 20.07 5.64
N ASP A 158 5.01 21.33 5.87
CA ASP A 158 4.67 22.42 4.95
C ASP A 158 5.35 22.21 3.59
N GLY A 159 4.54 22.24 2.53
CA GLY A 159 5.01 21.95 1.18
C GLY A 159 5.26 20.47 0.87
N GLY A 160 4.94 19.58 1.81
CA GLY A 160 5.06 18.12 1.63
C GLY A 160 4.06 17.55 0.63
N LYS A 161 4.30 16.31 0.23
CA LYS A 161 3.49 15.59 -0.77
C LYS A 161 3.23 14.15 -0.37
N ILE A 162 2.10 13.63 -0.82
CA ILE A 162 1.77 12.20 -0.82
C ILE A 162 2.04 11.68 -2.23
N LEU A 163 2.71 10.54 -2.35
CA LEU A 163 2.85 9.76 -3.56
C LEU A 163 2.12 8.44 -3.35
N ILE A 164 1.04 8.25 -4.07
CA ILE A 164 0.13 7.12 -3.91
C ILE A 164 -0.19 6.52 -5.27
N ASP A 165 -0.20 5.21 -5.36
CA ASP A 165 -0.62 4.49 -6.55
C ASP A 165 -1.93 3.73 -6.35
N SER A 166 -2.59 3.45 -7.45
CA SER A 166 -3.73 2.56 -7.53
C SER A 166 -3.92 2.05 -8.96
N SER A 167 -4.94 1.23 -9.16
CA SER A 167 -5.33 0.70 -10.46
C SER A 167 -6.83 0.85 -10.66
N ASP A 168 -7.24 1.08 -11.91
CA ASP A 168 -8.64 1.03 -12.34
C ASP A 168 -8.98 -0.41 -12.73
N LEU A 169 -9.80 -1.08 -11.95
CA LEU A 169 -10.18 -2.48 -12.17
C LEU A 169 -11.33 -2.64 -13.18
N LYS A 170 -11.78 -1.59 -13.85
CA LYS A 170 -12.90 -1.67 -14.81
C LYS A 170 -12.70 -2.73 -15.88
N TYR A 171 -11.46 -2.99 -16.29
CA TYR A 171 -11.14 -3.99 -17.32
C TYR A 171 -11.58 -5.42 -16.95
N LEU A 172 -11.75 -5.72 -15.66
CA LEU A 172 -12.25 -7.02 -15.19
C LEU A 172 -13.75 -7.20 -15.47
N PHE A 173 -14.45 -6.13 -15.79
CA PHE A 173 -15.89 -6.08 -16.09
C PHE A 173 -16.17 -5.76 -17.55
N GLU A 174 -15.14 -5.77 -18.41
CA GLU A 174 -15.25 -5.49 -19.83
C GLU A 174 -15.70 -6.74 -20.60
N ASN A 175 -16.76 -6.60 -21.38
CA ASN A 175 -17.29 -7.63 -22.28
C ASN A 175 -16.54 -7.65 -23.61
N GLU A 176 -16.69 -8.72 -24.39
CA GLU A 176 -16.08 -8.86 -25.72
C GLU A 176 -16.47 -7.74 -26.70
N ASP A 177 -17.61 -7.09 -26.51
CA ASP A 177 -18.09 -5.97 -27.32
C ASP A 177 -17.62 -4.59 -26.86
N GLY A 178 -16.80 -4.53 -25.78
CA GLY A 178 -16.28 -3.30 -25.20
C GLY A 178 -17.26 -2.60 -24.24
N SER A 179 -18.41 -3.20 -23.93
CA SER A 179 -19.29 -2.74 -22.86
C SER A 179 -18.80 -3.21 -21.49
N PHE A 180 -19.31 -2.61 -20.41
CA PHE A 180 -18.91 -2.94 -19.04
C PHE A 180 -20.11 -3.37 -18.21
N ASP A 181 -20.01 -4.51 -17.54
CA ASP A 181 -21.01 -5.04 -16.59
C ASP A 181 -20.69 -4.61 -15.16
N ILE A 182 -20.87 -3.32 -14.86
CA ILE A 182 -20.67 -2.76 -13.52
C ILE A 182 -22.01 -2.45 -12.88
N ASP A 183 -22.29 -3.04 -11.69
CA ASP A 183 -23.48 -2.72 -10.91
C ASP A 183 -23.34 -1.35 -10.24
N LEU A 184 -24.00 -0.34 -10.80
CA LEU A 184 -23.98 1.03 -10.27
C LEU A 184 -24.76 1.20 -8.96
N ASN A 185 -25.56 0.22 -8.54
CA ASN A 185 -26.30 0.22 -7.27
C ASN A 185 -25.60 -0.59 -6.18
N GLY A 186 -24.53 -1.28 -6.53
CA GLY A 186 -23.71 -2.10 -5.65
C GLY A 186 -22.60 -1.33 -4.96
N LYS A 187 -21.64 -2.06 -4.44
CA LYS A 187 -20.38 -1.49 -3.97
C LYS A 187 -19.57 -0.91 -5.13
N TYR A 188 -18.64 -0.02 -4.83
CA TYR A 188 -17.70 0.46 -5.83
C TYR A 188 -16.91 -0.73 -6.41
N TYR A 189 -16.81 -0.82 -7.71
CA TYR A 189 -16.25 -2.00 -8.41
C TYR A 189 -14.79 -2.31 -8.07
N GLY A 190 -14.07 -1.38 -7.48
CA GLY A 190 -12.70 -1.56 -7.01
C GLY A 190 -12.58 -1.97 -5.54
N GLU A 191 -13.68 -2.25 -4.84
CA GLU A 191 -13.66 -2.79 -3.48
C GLU A 191 -13.56 -4.30 -3.52
N VAL A 192 -12.37 -4.84 -3.24
CA VAL A 192 -12.07 -6.27 -3.31
C VAL A 192 -11.88 -6.84 -1.91
N ASP A 193 -12.48 -7.97 -1.63
CA ASP A 193 -12.22 -8.73 -0.40
C ASP A 193 -11.03 -9.67 -0.58
N TYR A 194 -10.18 -9.74 0.43
CA TYR A 194 -9.04 -10.64 0.45
C TYR A 194 -8.96 -11.45 1.73
N LEU A 195 -8.42 -12.65 1.61
CA LEU A 195 -8.00 -13.50 2.69
C LEU A 195 -6.63 -14.10 2.35
N MET A 196 -5.62 -13.83 3.16
CA MET A 196 -4.29 -14.40 2.94
C MET A 196 -4.06 -15.64 3.78
N GLN A 197 -3.30 -16.59 3.23
CA GLN A 197 -2.88 -17.81 3.92
C GLN A 197 -1.43 -18.16 3.58
N TYR A 198 -0.64 -18.42 4.60
CA TYR A 198 0.74 -18.89 4.47
C TYR A 198 0.94 -20.13 5.33
N ARG A 199 1.21 -21.29 4.72
CA ARG A 199 1.29 -22.57 5.42
C ARG A 199 0.00 -22.80 6.28
N LYS A 200 0.18 -22.86 7.63
CA LYS A 200 -0.92 -23.01 8.59
C LYS A 200 -1.47 -21.70 9.14
N VAL A 201 -0.76 -20.60 8.88
CA VAL A 201 -1.18 -19.27 9.33
C VAL A 201 -2.22 -18.73 8.36
N LYS A 202 -3.41 -18.44 8.88
CA LYS A 202 -4.52 -17.86 8.12
C LYS A 202 -4.86 -16.49 8.69
N GLY A 203 -4.87 -15.48 7.83
CA GLY A 203 -5.27 -14.12 8.20
C GLY A 203 -6.77 -14.00 8.46
N LYS A 204 -7.19 -12.81 8.81
CA LYS A 204 -8.60 -12.44 8.81
C LYS A 204 -8.98 -11.88 7.44
N PRO A 205 -10.23 -12.04 6.99
CA PRO A 205 -10.72 -11.34 5.80
C PRO A 205 -10.56 -9.82 5.97
N PHE A 206 -10.19 -9.13 4.89
CA PHE A 206 -10.07 -7.67 4.85
C PHE A 206 -10.46 -7.18 3.45
N ASN A 207 -10.94 -5.94 3.38
CA ASN A 207 -11.20 -5.26 2.13
C ASN A 207 -9.97 -4.48 1.69
N TRP A 208 -9.79 -4.35 0.37
CA TRP A 208 -8.70 -3.62 -0.26
C TRP A 208 -9.25 -2.80 -1.41
N LEU A 209 -9.04 -1.48 -1.37
CA LEU A 209 -9.59 -0.57 -2.35
C LEU A 209 -8.63 -0.35 -3.51
N TYR A 210 -9.09 -0.65 -4.71
CA TYR A 210 -8.55 -0.15 -5.96
C TYR A 210 -9.43 1.00 -6.42
N VAL A 211 -8.86 2.14 -6.80
CA VAL A 211 -9.66 3.29 -7.20
C VAL A 211 -9.15 3.89 -8.50
N ASP A 212 -10.04 4.20 -9.44
CA ASP A 212 -9.68 4.93 -10.65
C ASP A 212 -9.21 6.36 -10.35
N PHE A 213 -8.41 6.94 -11.24
CA PHE A 213 -7.84 8.26 -11.00
C PHE A 213 -8.89 9.39 -10.92
N PRO A 214 -9.94 9.44 -11.76
CA PRO A 214 -11.01 10.41 -11.63
C PRO A 214 -11.66 10.41 -10.24
N MET A 215 -11.95 9.23 -9.69
CA MET A 215 -12.55 9.08 -8.37
C MET A 215 -11.57 9.50 -7.26
N LEU A 216 -10.30 9.05 -7.33
CA LEU A 216 -9.27 9.49 -6.37
C LEU A 216 -9.14 11.01 -6.36
N LYS A 217 -9.12 11.62 -7.54
CA LYS A 217 -9.01 13.08 -7.69
C LYS A 217 -10.21 13.79 -7.08
N ALA A 218 -11.42 13.35 -7.40
CA ALA A 218 -12.65 13.95 -6.85
C ALA A 218 -12.67 13.89 -5.32
N VAL A 219 -12.37 12.73 -4.73
CA VAL A 219 -12.33 12.57 -3.26
C VAL A 219 -11.23 13.43 -2.63
N ALA A 220 -10.07 13.56 -3.27
CA ALA A 220 -8.99 14.42 -2.77
C ALA A 220 -9.41 15.91 -2.79
N GLU A 221 -10.04 16.37 -3.87
CA GLU A 221 -10.56 17.74 -4.01
C GLU A 221 -11.64 18.03 -2.98
N ASP A 222 -12.55 17.10 -2.71
CA ASP A 222 -13.55 17.20 -1.65
C ASP A 222 -12.93 17.26 -0.24
N CYS A 223 -11.73 16.71 -0.08
CA CYS A 223 -10.95 16.85 1.15
C CYS A 223 -10.15 18.17 1.22
N GLY A 224 -10.25 19.06 0.23
CA GLY A 224 -9.49 20.31 0.14
C GLY A 224 -8.03 20.11 -0.30
N LEU A 225 -7.71 18.97 -0.93
CA LEU A 225 -6.37 18.62 -1.39
C LEU A 225 -6.29 18.78 -2.92
N LYS A 226 -5.08 19.01 -3.42
CA LYS A 226 -4.80 19.02 -4.86
C LYS A 226 -4.27 17.65 -5.27
N CYS A 227 -4.86 17.05 -6.31
CA CYS A 227 -4.46 15.75 -6.83
C CYS A 227 -4.12 15.85 -8.31
N LYS A 228 -2.95 15.32 -8.70
CA LYS A 228 -2.55 15.22 -10.11
C LYS A 228 -1.97 13.84 -10.38
N MET A 229 -2.26 13.30 -11.57
CA MET A 229 -1.57 12.13 -12.08
C MET A 229 -0.12 12.51 -12.42
N VAL A 230 0.81 11.69 -11.98
CA VAL A 230 2.25 11.86 -12.23
C VAL A 230 2.71 10.96 -13.36
N GLU A 231 2.27 9.71 -13.32
CA GLU A 231 2.64 8.69 -14.28
C GLU A 231 1.49 7.71 -14.46
N GLN A 232 1.32 7.20 -15.65
CA GLN A 232 0.39 6.12 -15.97
C GLN A 232 1.19 4.87 -16.30
N GLY A 233 0.85 3.77 -15.68
CA GLY A 233 1.45 2.47 -15.96
C GLY A 233 0.84 1.78 -17.18
N ASN A 234 1.29 0.57 -17.44
CA ASN A 234 0.91 -0.18 -18.64
C ASN A 234 -0.42 -0.96 -18.51
N HIS A 235 -0.92 -1.13 -17.28
CA HIS A 235 -2.05 -2.00 -16.97
C HIS A 235 -3.10 -1.31 -16.09
N TYR A 236 -3.62 -0.17 -16.55
CA TYR A 236 -4.64 0.61 -15.82
C TYR A 236 -4.17 1.13 -14.44
N ASP A 237 -2.92 0.93 -14.08
CA ASP A 237 -2.27 1.44 -12.89
C ASP A 237 -1.76 2.88 -13.12
N TYR A 238 -1.68 3.65 -12.05
CA TYR A 238 -1.21 5.04 -12.09
C TYR A 238 -0.56 5.44 -10.77
N LEU A 239 0.31 6.45 -10.86
CA LEU A 239 0.87 7.17 -9.72
C LEU A 239 0.25 8.55 -9.63
N ALA A 240 -0.25 8.92 -8.47
CA ALA A 240 -0.75 10.25 -8.16
C ALA A 240 0.13 10.97 -7.13
N GLN A 241 0.24 12.30 -7.29
CA GLN A 241 0.76 13.20 -6.27
C GLN A 241 -0.39 13.99 -5.67
N ILE A 242 -0.48 14.00 -4.32
CA ILE A 242 -1.46 14.78 -3.58
C ILE A 242 -0.73 15.77 -2.66
N THR A 243 -1.24 17.00 -2.59
CA THR A 243 -0.70 18.10 -1.75
C THR A 243 -1.82 18.89 -1.10
N LYS A 244 -1.49 19.63 -0.05
CA LYS A 244 -2.39 20.62 0.56
C LYS A 244 -2.60 21.83 -0.35
#